data_a20952e2d38f3c15d40f73b256231645
#
_entry.id   a20952e2d38f3c15d40f73b256231645
#
_cell.length_a   1.000
_cell.length_b   1.000
_cell.length_c   1.000
_cell.angle_alpha   90.00
_cell.angle_beta   90.00
_cell.angle_gamma   90.00
#
_symmetry.space_group_name_H-M   'P 1'
#
loop_
_entity.id
_entity.type
_entity.pdbx_description
1 polymer ?
#
loop_
_entity_poly.entity_id
_entity_poly.type
_entity_poly.pdbx_seq_one_letter_code
_entity_poly.pdbx_strand_id
1 'polypeptide(L)'
;VQKQKKLYEDYFEELKKVKSAIANYKRVKDIIEMQVTMVNEYKGAWALFRQDKNFTAEELEYMLNIYTGMMDESIKNIDQLFMVVNAFATQMADAKRLEIINGVTDNVQQQLLDMKEFNSQNKMLSLQRASEKGEIEYVKRLYWLSR
;
A
#
# COMPACT_ATOMS: atom_id res chain seq x y z
N VAL A 1 6.25 -9.74 -13.15
CA VAL A 1 6.61 -8.40 -13.63
C VAL A 1 5.42 -7.70 -14.25
N GLN A 2 4.72 -8.33 -15.18
CA GLN A 2 3.52 -7.75 -15.81
C GLN A 2 2.36 -7.58 -14.82
N LYS A 3 2.15 -8.56 -13.94
CA LYS A 3 1.11 -8.53 -12.91
C LYS A 3 1.33 -7.39 -11.93
N GLN A 4 2.57 -7.19 -11.51
CA GLN A 4 2.97 -6.11 -10.62
C GLN A 4 2.76 -4.74 -11.28
N LYS A 5 3.16 -4.59 -12.53
CA LYS A 5 3.02 -3.36 -13.30
C LYS A 5 1.55 -2.99 -13.47
N LYS A 6 0.71 -3.95 -13.82
CA LYS A 6 -0.73 -3.74 -14.00
C LYS A 6 -1.40 -3.31 -12.69
N LEU A 7 -1.10 -4.00 -11.59
CA LEU A 7 -1.63 -3.66 -10.27
C LEU A 7 -1.34 -2.21 -9.90
N TYR A 8 -0.11 -1.78 -10.13
CA TYR A 8 0.36 -0.44 -9.84
C TYR A 8 -0.32 0.61 -10.73
N GLU A 9 -0.44 0.35 -12.03
CA GLU A 9 -1.08 1.25 -12.97
C GLU A 9 -2.57 1.43 -12.65
N ASP A 10 -3.29 0.36 -12.39
CA ASP A 10 -4.70 0.39 -12.04
C ASP A 10 -4.94 1.21 -10.76
N TYR A 11 -4.11 1.01 -9.75
CA TYR A 11 -4.19 1.75 -8.49
C TYR A 11 -3.97 3.25 -8.71
N PHE A 12 -2.96 3.62 -9.48
CA PHE A 12 -2.67 5.03 -9.78
C PHE A 12 -3.78 5.71 -10.55
N GLU A 13 -4.40 5.01 -11.49
CA GLU A 13 -5.53 5.58 -12.25
C GLU A 13 -6.69 5.91 -11.32
N GLU A 14 -7.05 5.02 -10.41
CA GLU A 14 -8.10 5.27 -9.42
C GLU A 14 -7.73 6.44 -8.50
N LEU A 15 -6.49 6.49 -8.03
CA LEU A 15 -5.99 7.56 -7.17
C LEU A 15 -6.06 8.93 -7.85
N LYS A 16 -5.73 8.99 -9.14
CA LYS A 16 -5.81 10.24 -9.93
C LYS A 16 -7.25 10.72 -10.06
N LYS A 17 -8.21 9.82 -10.28
CA LYS A 17 -9.63 10.17 -10.36
C LYS A 17 -10.10 10.83 -9.08
N VAL A 18 -9.76 10.26 -7.94
CA VAL A 18 -10.11 10.80 -6.63
C VAL A 18 -9.46 12.17 -6.43
N LYS A 19 -8.17 12.29 -6.71
CA LYS A 19 -7.42 13.54 -6.54
C LYS A 19 -7.99 14.69 -7.37
N SER A 20 -8.42 14.41 -8.61
CA SER A 20 -8.99 15.44 -9.48
C SER A 20 -10.37 15.90 -9.02
N ALA A 21 -11.11 15.05 -8.31
CA ALA A 21 -12.46 15.38 -7.84
C ALA A 21 -12.47 16.17 -6.53
N ILE A 22 -11.36 16.27 -5.79
CA ILE A 22 -11.39 16.67 -4.38
C ILE A 22 -10.35 17.72 -4.00
N ALA A 23 -10.42 18.87 -4.58
CA ALA A 23 -9.51 19.93 -4.13
C ALA A 23 -9.82 20.50 -2.73
N ASN A 24 -10.98 20.17 -2.12
CA ASN A 24 -11.54 20.99 -1.03
C ASN A 24 -11.71 20.30 0.34
N TYR A 25 -11.38 19.00 0.51
CA TYR A 25 -11.58 18.34 1.79
C TYR A 25 -10.25 17.89 2.39
N LYS A 26 -9.86 18.49 3.52
CA LYS A 26 -8.59 18.20 4.20
C LYS A 26 -8.45 16.70 4.53
N ARG A 27 -9.50 16.07 5.06
CA ARG A 27 -9.44 14.64 5.41
C ARG A 27 -9.26 13.74 4.21
N VAL A 28 -9.83 14.12 3.10
CA VAL A 28 -9.66 13.39 1.85
C VAL A 28 -8.25 13.52 1.34
N LYS A 29 -7.66 14.72 1.47
CA LYS A 29 -6.26 14.93 1.15
C LYS A 29 -5.36 14.03 2.00
N ASP A 30 -5.64 13.91 3.29
CA ASP A 30 -4.90 13.04 4.20
C ASP A 30 -5.01 11.57 3.77
N ILE A 31 -6.20 11.12 3.36
CA ILE A 31 -6.42 9.77 2.85
C ILE A 31 -5.56 9.53 1.60
N ILE A 32 -5.58 10.48 0.66
CA ILE A 32 -4.80 10.37 -0.57
C ILE A 32 -3.29 10.30 -0.25
N GLU A 33 -2.82 11.10 0.68
CA GLU A 33 -1.42 11.08 1.09
C GLU A 33 -1.02 9.71 1.70
N MET A 34 -1.90 9.13 2.53
CA MET A 34 -1.69 7.79 3.07
C MET A 34 -1.69 6.71 1.97
N GLN A 35 -2.54 6.86 0.97
CA GLN A 35 -2.58 5.96 -0.18
C GLN A 35 -1.29 6.04 -0.99
N VAL A 36 -0.77 7.24 -1.21
CA VAL A 36 0.53 7.43 -1.89
C VAL A 36 1.65 6.79 -1.07
N THR A 37 1.64 6.98 0.24
CA THR A 37 2.62 6.35 1.13
C THR A 37 2.55 4.83 1.03
N MET A 38 1.34 4.27 0.97
CA MET A 38 1.13 2.82 0.82
C MET A 38 1.73 2.28 -0.48
N VAL A 39 1.52 2.98 -1.59
CA VAL A 39 2.11 2.61 -2.88
C VAL A 39 3.64 2.63 -2.79
N ASN A 40 4.20 3.66 -2.18
CA ASN A 40 5.65 3.80 -2.04
C ASN A 40 6.23 2.70 -1.14
N GLU A 41 5.52 2.34 -0.06
CA GLU A 41 5.91 1.21 0.81
C GLU A 41 5.93 -0.11 0.04
N TYR A 42 4.87 -0.38 -0.72
CA TYR A 42 4.81 -1.56 -1.58
C TYR A 42 5.95 -1.58 -2.60
N LYS A 43 6.07 -0.51 -3.35
CA LYS A 43 7.04 -0.40 -4.44
C LYS A 43 8.48 -0.55 -3.94
N GLY A 44 8.82 0.17 -2.87
CA GLY A 44 10.16 0.15 -2.31
C GLY A 44 10.53 -1.21 -1.73
N ALA A 45 9.64 -1.78 -0.93
CA ALA A 45 9.87 -3.08 -0.31
C ALA A 45 9.94 -4.21 -1.35
N TRP A 46 9.00 -4.25 -2.28
CA TRP A 46 8.97 -5.29 -3.31
C TRP A 46 10.22 -5.24 -4.19
N ALA A 47 10.70 -4.06 -4.56
CA ALA A 47 11.92 -3.91 -5.34
C ALA A 47 13.14 -4.56 -4.65
N LEU A 48 13.18 -4.52 -3.32
CA LEU A 48 14.26 -5.13 -2.54
C LEU A 48 14.02 -6.62 -2.32
N PHE A 49 12.81 -7.03 -1.96
CA PHE A 49 12.49 -8.44 -1.69
C PHE A 49 12.73 -9.32 -2.91
N ARG A 50 12.35 -8.87 -4.09
CA ARG A 50 12.49 -9.68 -5.32
C ARG A 50 13.95 -9.97 -5.70
N GLN A 51 14.90 -9.19 -5.19
CA GLN A 51 16.33 -9.41 -5.43
C GLN A 51 17.03 -10.06 -4.24
N ASP A 52 16.30 -10.29 -3.14
CA ASP A 52 16.86 -10.89 -1.93
C ASP A 52 16.98 -12.40 -2.09
N LYS A 53 18.21 -12.91 -2.04
CA LYS A 53 18.50 -14.35 -2.19
C LYS A 53 17.96 -15.22 -1.06
N ASN A 54 17.52 -14.63 0.05
CA ASN A 54 16.97 -15.36 1.20
C ASN A 54 15.51 -15.75 1.02
N PHE A 55 14.88 -15.32 -0.08
CA PHE A 55 13.51 -15.70 -0.41
C PHE A 55 13.47 -16.61 -1.63
N THR A 56 12.63 -17.65 -1.56
CA THR A 56 12.38 -18.54 -2.69
C THR A 56 11.40 -17.88 -3.67
N ALA A 57 11.36 -18.40 -4.90
CA ALA A 57 10.41 -17.93 -5.90
C ALA A 57 8.96 -18.08 -5.42
N GLU A 58 8.65 -19.16 -4.72
CA GLU A 58 7.31 -19.41 -4.16
C GLU A 58 6.96 -18.38 -3.08
N GLU A 59 7.92 -18.03 -2.22
CA GLU A 59 7.73 -17.02 -1.19
C GLU A 59 7.51 -15.64 -1.81
N LEU A 60 8.24 -15.30 -2.86
CA LEU A 60 8.06 -14.04 -3.57
C LEU A 60 6.69 -13.97 -4.23
N GLU A 61 6.21 -15.07 -4.79
CA GLU A 61 4.85 -15.13 -5.35
C GLU A 61 3.80 -14.94 -4.25
N TYR A 62 3.99 -15.58 -3.10
CA TYR A 62 3.11 -15.39 -1.94
C TYR A 62 3.07 -13.92 -1.50
N MET A 63 4.23 -13.27 -1.40
CA MET A 63 4.31 -11.84 -1.05
C MET A 63 3.55 -10.99 -2.05
N LEU A 64 3.70 -11.27 -3.35
CA LEU A 64 3.01 -10.53 -4.39
C LEU A 64 1.49 -10.70 -4.29
N ASN A 65 1.02 -11.89 -3.95
CA ASN A 65 -0.40 -12.14 -3.73
C ASN A 65 -0.93 -11.35 -2.51
N ILE A 66 -0.14 -11.24 -1.44
CA ILE A 66 -0.50 -10.42 -0.28
C ILE A 66 -0.59 -8.94 -0.67
N TYR A 67 0.38 -8.42 -1.39
CA TYR A 67 0.35 -7.04 -1.88
C TYR A 67 -0.86 -6.79 -2.79
N THR A 68 -1.17 -7.73 -3.67
CA THR A 68 -2.34 -7.63 -4.55
C THR A 68 -3.62 -7.53 -3.73
N GLY A 69 -3.78 -8.36 -2.70
CA GLY A 69 -4.93 -8.29 -1.80
C GLY A 69 -5.02 -6.96 -1.07
N MET A 70 -3.90 -6.45 -0.57
CA MET A 70 -3.84 -5.15 0.10
C MET A 70 -4.24 -4.01 -0.85
N MET A 71 -3.77 -4.03 -2.09
CA MET A 71 -4.10 -3.02 -3.08
C MET A 71 -5.56 -3.10 -3.50
N ASP A 72 -6.12 -4.30 -3.65
CA ASP A 72 -7.53 -4.48 -3.98
C ASP A 72 -8.43 -3.90 -2.89
N GLU A 73 -8.10 -4.13 -1.63
CA GLU A 73 -8.84 -3.53 -0.50
C GLU A 73 -8.71 -2.00 -0.48
N SER A 74 -7.53 -1.51 -0.83
CA SER A 74 -7.27 -0.07 -0.93
C SER A 74 -8.11 0.58 -2.02
N ILE A 75 -8.26 -0.07 -3.17
CA ILE A 75 -9.11 0.41 -4.28
C ILE A 75 -10.57 0.52 -3.83
N LYS A 76 -11.06 -0.42 -3.03
CA LYS A 76 -12.42 -0.34 -2.49
C LYS A 76 -12.63 0.91 -1.63
N ASN A 77 -11.64 1.29 -0.85
CA ASN A 77 -11.70 2.51 -0.06
C ASN A 77 -11.72 3.75 -0.95
N ILE A 78 -10.95 3.74 -2.03
CA ILE A 78 -10.94 4.83 -3.01
C ILE A 78 -12.30 4.96 -3.69
N ASP A 79 -12.91 3.83 -4.06
CA ASP A 79 -14.24 3.83 -4.67
C ASP A 79 -15.29 4.43 -3.73
N GLN A 80 -15.25 4.08 -2.45
CA GLN A 80 -16.13 4.67 -1.44
C GLN A 80 -15.92 6.18 -1.33
N LEU A 81 -14.68 6.61 -1.32
CA LEU A 81 -14.31 8.01 -1.24
C LEU A 81 -14.82 8.77 -2.47
N PHE A 82 -14.66 8.19 -3.65
CA PHE A 82 -15.13 8.75 -4.91
C PHE A 82 -16.66 8.94 -4.90
N MET A 83 -17.40 7.97 -4.40
CA MET A 83 -18.86 8.06 -4.26
C MET A 83 -19.28 9.23 -3.37
N VAL A 84 -18.57 9.43 -2.26
CA VAL A 84 -18.87 10.50 -1.30
C VAL A 84 -18.59 11.87 -1.89
N VAL A 85 -17.55 11.96 -2.71
CA VAL A 85 -17.11 13.22 -3.31
C VAL A 85 -17.93 13.60 -4.52
N ASN A 86 -18.48 12.62 -5.22
CA ASN A 86 -19.33 12.86 -6.37
C ASN A 86 -20.74 13.27 -5.91
N ALA A 87 -20.82 14.47 -5.33
CA ALA A 87 -22.02 14.98 -4.66
C ALA A 87 -23.25 15.08 -5.57
N PHE A 88 -23.06 15.08 -6.89
CA PHE A 88 -24.16 15.16 -7.84
C PHE A 88 -24.83 13.81 -8.07
N ALA A 89 -24.12 12.70 -7.81
CA ALA A 89 -24.64 11.35 -7.99
C ALA A 89 -25.34 10.83 -6.73
N THR A 90 -25.04 11.38 -5.55
CA THR A 90 -25.60 10.93 -4.29
C THR A 90 -26.16 12.11 -3.51
N GLN A 91 -27.46 12.17 -3.33
CA GLN A 91 -28.12 13.14 -2.45
C GLN A 91 -27.86 12.73 -0.99
N MET A 92 -26.61 12.76 -0.60
CA MET A 92 -26.18 12.30 0.71
C MET A 92 -26.11 13.47 1.69
N ALA A 93 -26.62 13.29 2.90
CA ALA A 93 -26.50 14.27 3.97
C ALA A 93 -25.03 14.45 4.38
N ASP A 94 -24.63 15.64 4.78
CA ASP A 94 -23.26 15.96 5.18
C ASP A 94 -22.78 15.08 6.35
N ALA A 95 -23.64 14.79 7.32
CA ALA A 95 -23.32 13.91 8.43
C ALA A 95 -22.96 12.49 7.96
N LYS A 96 -23.70 11.96 7.00
CA LYS A 96 -23.43 10.64 6.42
C LYS A 96 -22.14 10.63 5.60
N ARG A 97 -21.91 11.71 4.86
CA ARG A 97 -20.69 11.89 4.09
C ARG A 97 -19.46 11.88 4.99
N LEU A 98 -19.52 12.63 6.10
CA LEU A 98 -18.43 12.70 7.08
C LEU A 98 -18.20 11.34 7.77
N GLU A 99 -19.27 10.61 8.08
CA GLU A 99 -19.20 9.26 8.65
C GLU A 99 -18.42 8.32 7.73
N ILE A 100 -18.71 8.34 6.43
CA ILE A 100 -18.04 7.50 5.45
C ILE A 100 -16.56 7.91 5.32
N ILE A 101 -16.27 9.21 5.25
CA ILE A 101 -14.89 9.70 5.17
C ILE A 101 -14.09 9.27 6.39
N ASN A 102 -14.65 9.36 7.59
CA ASN A 102 -13.99 8.89 8.80
C ASN A 102 -13.74 7.38 8.78
N GLY A 103 -14.71 6.61 8.32
CA GLY A 103 -14.54 5.15 8.17
C GLY A 103 -13.45 4.79 7.19
N VAL A 104 -13.39 5.48 6.05
CA VAL A 104 -12.33 5.29 5.05
C VAL A 104 -10.97 5.68 5.63
N THR A 105 -10.89 6.78 6.38
CA THR A 105 -9.65 7.20 7.04
C THR A 105 -9.12 6.10 7.95
N ASP A 106 -9.98 5.54 8.80
CA ASP A 106 -9.58 4.47 9.73
C ASP A 106 -9.10 3.22 8.99
N ASN A 107 -9.82 2.83 7.94
CA ASN A 107 -9.45 1.67 7.13
C ASN A 107 -8.09 1.87 6.44
N VAL A 108 -7.85 3.03 5.86
CA VAL A 108 -6.60 3.33 5.16
C VAL A 108 -5.44 3.38 6.13
N GLN A 109 -5.63 3.98 7.33
CA GLN A 109 -4.60 3.96 8.36
C GLN A 109 -4.22 2.54 8.74
N GLN A 110 -5.20 1.68 8.96
CA GLN A 110 -4.95 0.29 9.32
C GLN A 110 -4.25 -0.47 8.20
N GLN A 111 -4.66 -0.26 6.96
CA GLN A 111 -4.03 -0.88 5.79
C GLN A 111 -2.57 -0.47 5.64
N LEU A 112 -2.26 0.80 5.87
CA LEU A 112 -0.88 1.29 5.82
C LEU A 112 -0.03 0.65 6.91
N LEU A 113 -0.57 0.56 8.14
CA LEU A 113 0.12 -0.12 9.24
C LEU A 113 0.35 -1.59 8.93
N ASP A 114 -0.65 -2.28 8.40
CA ASP A 114 -0.54 -3.70 8.03
C ASP A 114 0.55 -3.91 6.97
N MET A 115 0.63 -3.04 5.99
CA MET A 115 1.67 -3.13 4.96
C MET A 115 3.06 -2.87 5.52
N LYS A 116 3.22 -1.87 6.37
CA LYS A 116 4.50 -1.59 7.03
C LYS A 116 4.94 -2.76 7.90
N GLU A 117 4.01 -3.35 8.63
CA GLU A 117 4.28 -4.52 9.46
C GLU A 117 4.68 -5.72 8.62
N PHE A 118 3.96 -5.99 7.54
CA PHE A 118 4.29 -7.06 6.60
C PHE A 118 5.72 -6.89 6.05
N ASN A 119 6.05 -5.68 5.62
CA ASN A 119 7.38 -5.38 5.10
C ASN A 119 8.46 -5.56 6.17
N SER A 120 8.22 -5.09 7.40
CA SER A 120 9.16 -5.25 8.52
C SER A 120 9.37 -6.72 8.88
N GLN A 121 8.32 -7.50 8.96
CA GLN A 121 8.39 -8.92 9.28
C GLN A 121 9.22 -9.68 8.24
N ASN A 122 9.05 -9.37 6.97
CA ASN A 122 9.82 -10.02 5.90
C ASN A 122 11.29 -9.62 5.91
N LYS A 123 11.60 -8.36 6.21
CA LYS A 123 13.00 -7.92 6.39
C LYS A 123 13.66 -8.66 7.56
N MET A 124 12.95 -8.81 8.66
CA MET A 124 13.46 -9.53 9.83
C MET A 124 13.64 -11.01 9.56
N LEU A 125 12.74 -11.62 8.79
CA LEU A 125 12.89 -13.02 8.37
C LEU A 125 14.14 -13.20 7.52
N SER A 126 14.39 -12.30 6.57
CA SER A 126 15.61 -12.32 5.76
C SER A 126 16.85 -12.18 6.63
N LEU A 127 16.83 -11.25 7.60
CA LEU A 127 17.94 -11.06 8.54
C LEU A 127 18.20 -12.32 9.37
N GLN A 128 17.17 -12.98 9.87
CA GLN A 128 17.27 -14.21 10.63
C GLN A 128 17.93 -15.33 9.79
N ARG A 129 17.46 -15.51 8.56
CA ARG A 129 18.03 -16.50 7.64
C ARG A 129 19.49 -16.20 7.31
N ALA A 130 19.81 -14.94 7.09
CA ALA A 130 21.18 -14.50 6.84
C ALA A 130 22.09 -14.73 8.07
N SER A 131 21.57 -14.51 9.27
CA SER A 131 22.28 -14.78 10.51
C SER A 131 22.68 -16.26 10.62
N GLU A 132 21.77 -17.16 10.29
CA GLU A 132 22.03 -18.59 10.30
C GLU A 132 23.10 -19.01 9.28
N LYS A 133 23.25 -18.27 8.20
CA LYS A 133 24.25 -18.54 7.14
C LYS A 133 25.55 -17.75 7.30
N GLY A 134 25.64 -16.87 8.31
CA GLY A 134 26.78 -15.98 8.47
C GLY A 134 26.82 -14.85 7.43
N GLU A 135 25.69 -14.46 6.87
CA GLU A 135 25.60 -13.48 5.79
C GLU A 135 24.86 -12.21 6.18
N ILE A 136 24.92 -11.80 7.45
CA ILE A 136 24.22 -10.62 7.97
C ILE A 136 24.57 -9.35 7.19
N GLU A 137 25.84 -9.19 6.80
CA GLU A 137 26.29 -7.99 6.10
C GLU A 137 25.59 -7.78 4.74
N TYR A 138 25.28 -8.88 4.05
CA TYR A 138 24.52 -8.84 2.81
C TYR A 138 23.13 -8.21 3.03
N VAL A 139 22.40 -8.68 4.04
CA VAL A 139 21.04 -8.21 4.36
C VAL A 139 21.07 -6.78 4.87
N LYS A 140 22.05 -6.42 5.72
CA LYS A 140 22.21 -5.05 6.19
C LYS A 140 22.42 -4.08 5.03
N ARG A 141 23.26 -4.45 4.08
CA ARG A 141 23.51 -3.61 2.89
C ARG A 141 22.25 -3.48 2.04
N LEU A 142 21.52 -4.57 1.85
CA LEU A 142 20.32 -4.56 1.03
C LEU A 142 19.23 -3.63 1.58
N TYR A 143 18.95 -3.69 2.88
CA TYR A 143 17.79 -3.03 3.48
C TYR A 143 18.12 -1.76 4.27
N TRP A 144 19.26 -1.68 4.90
CA TRP A 144 19.55 -0.62 5.87
C TRP A 144 20.74 0.27 5.53
N LEU A 145 21.73 -0.23 4.80
CA LEU A 145 22.98 0.50 4.54
C LEU A 145 23.11 1.06 3.12
N SER A 146 22.28 0.67 2.18
CA SER A 146 22.37 1.05 0.77
C SER A 146 21.62 2.33 0.41
N ARG A 147 21.17 3.09 1.39
CA ARG A 147 20.43 4.34 1.16
C ARG A 147 21.30 5.57 1.41
#